data_76a7a55d8bd75e647f69123c8b1b1e2b
#
_entry.id   76a7a55d8bd75e647f69123c8b1b1e2b
#
_cell.length_a   1.000
_cell.length_b   1.000
_cell.length_c   1.000
_cell.angle_alpha   90.00
_cell.angle_beta   90.00
_cell.angle_gamma   90.00
#
_symmetry.space_group_name_H-M   'P 1'
#
loop_
_entity.id
_entity.type
_entity.pdbx_description
1 polymer ?
#
loop_
_entity_poly.entity_id
_entity_poly.type
_entity_poly.pdbx_seq_one_letter_code
_entity_poly.pdbx_strand_id
1 'polypeptide(L)'
;MSLSEPVLTGPGAGRTRSYGGGSAAELKIVGEQSSGEWAVVENRVRAGDEPPIHTHTREDETVYVLEGAITAYVGDQQFEVEAGSYAALPNNVPHGFAVRGEEVRLLQTLHPAGVEYFFVPRDESDSDPAKFGLILQERAPTM
;
A
#
# COMPACT_ATOMS: atom_id res chain seq x y z
N MET A 1 -21.85 11.17 1.16
CA MET A 1 -21.17 10.94 -0.13
C MET A 1 -19.67 11.09 0.04
N SER A 2 -18.91 10.16 -0.49
CA SER A 2 -17.45 10.18 -0.32
C SER A 2 -16.77 11.22 -1.20
N LEU A 3 -17.29 11.45 -2.40
CA LEU A 3 -16.75 12.44 -3.33
C LEU A 3 -17.76 13.57 -3.53
N SER A 4 -17.28 14.81 -3.51
CA SER A 4 -18.10 15.98 -3.85
C SER A 4 -17.86 16.41 -5.30
N GLU A 5 -16.78 15.97 -5.91
CA GLU A 5 -16.44 16.30 -7.30
C GLU A 5 -15.55 15.21 -7.90
N PRO A 6 -15.43 15.15 -9.23
CA PRO A 6 -14.51 14.19 -9.86
C PRO A 6 -13.07 14.48 -9.47
N VAL A 7 -12.27 13.42 -9.35
CA VAL A 7 -10.83 13.52 -9.09
C VAL A 7 -10.10 12.81 -10.21
N LEU A 8 -9.15 13.50 -10.84
CA LEU A 8 -8.29 12.90 -11.85
C LEU A 8 -6.83 13.14 -11.46
N THR A 9 -6.10 12.06 -11.25
CA THR A 9 -4.66 12.12 -10.99
C THR A 9 -3.94 11.40 -12.10
N GLY A 10 -3.32 12.16 -13.00
CA GLY A 10 -2.59 11.61 -14.15
C GLY A 10 -1.30 10.91 -13.71
N PRO A 11 -0.60 10.28 -14.67
CA PRO A 11 0.66 9.58 -14.37
C PRO A 11 1.68 10.53 -13.75
N GLY A 12 2.21 10.16 -12.58
CA GLY A 12 3.22 10.97 -11.89
C GLY A 12 2.70 12.29 -11.32
N ALA A 13 1.42 12.58 -11.41
CA ALA A 13 0.87 13.86 -10.97
C ALA A 13 0.55 13.90 -9.49
N GLY A 14 0.44 12.77 -8.85
CA GLY A 14 0.19 12.70 -7.42
C GLY A 14 1.46 12.95 -6.62
N ARG A 15 1.28 13.14 -5.33
CA ARG A 15 2.39 13.28 -4.41
C ARG A 15 3.17 11.96 -4.35
N THR A 16 4.50 12.03 -4.43
CA THR A 16 5.34 10.84 -4.53
C THR A 16 6.40 10.80 -3.46
N ARG A 17 6.86 9.58 -3.15
CA ARG A 17 8.03 9.34 -2.30
C ARG A 17 8.85 8.22 -2.91
N SER A 18 10.14 8.47 -3.14
CA SER A 18 11.10 7.44 -3.52
C SER A 18 11.68 6.82 -2.25
N TYR A 19 11.91 5.52 -2.28
CA TYR A 19 12.48 4.82 -1.13
C TYR A 19 13.29 3.60 -1.58
N GLY A 20 14.10 3.07 -0.65
CA GLY A 20 14.90 1.87 -0.91
C GLY A 20 15.84 2.04 -2.09
N GLY A 21 16.01 0.97 -2.84
CA GLY A 21 16.92 0.88 -3.98
C GLY A 21 16.28 1.20 -5.32
N GLY A 22 15.24 2.04 -5.37
CA GLY A 22 14.60 2.45 -6.62
C GLY A 22 13.08 2.24 -6.62
N SER A 23 12.51 2.05 -5.45
CA SER A 23 11.05 1.95 -5.29
C SER A 23 10.43 3.33 -5.13
N ALA A 24 9.12 3.43 -5.36
CA ALA A 24 8.39 4.68 -5.22
C ALA A 24 6.90 4.44 -4.97
N ALA A 25 6.30 5.31 -4.16
CA ALA A 25 4.87 5.34 -3.93
C ALA A 25 4.31 6.66 -4.43
N GLU A 26 3.12 6.61 -5.02
CA GLU A 26 2.41 7.78 -5.50
C GLU A 26 0.97 7.78 -5.00
N LEU A 27 0.52 8.88 -4.41
CA LEU A 27 -0.86 9.02 -3.94
C LEU A 27 -1.75 9.37 -5.12
N LYS A 28 -2.73 8.51 -5.41
CA LYS A 28 -3.69 8.71 -6.50
C LYS A 28 -4.99 9.35 -6.03
N ILE A 29 -5.51 8.94 -4.89
CA ILE A 29 -6.68 9.53 -4.23
C ILE A 29 -6.31 9.63 -2.75
N VAL A 30 -6.58 10.77 -2.14
CA VAL A 30 -6.32 10.98 -0.71
C VAL A 30 -7.63 11.21 0.05
N GLY A 31 -7.56 11.05 1.37
CA GLY A 31 -8.73 11.14 2.23
C GLY A 31 -9.47 12.47 2.13
N GLU A 32 -8.75 13.57 1.95
CA GLU A 32 -9.36 14.89 1.80
C GLU A 32 -10.25 14.99 0.56
N GLN A 33 -9.99 14.17 -0.45
CA GLN A 33 -10.79 14.13 -1.67
C GLN A 33 -12.00 13.21 -1.56
N SER A 34 -11.98 12.26 -0.63
CA SER A 34 -12.99 11.22 -0.50
C SER A 34 -13.79 11.30 0.80
N SER A 35 -13.74 12.44 1.49
CA SER A 35 -14.35 12.63 2.81
C SER A 35 -13.86 11.60 3.84
N GLY A 36 -12.60 11.19 3.71
CA GLY A 36 -11.97 10.25 4.62
C GLY A 36 -12.34 8.79 4.39
N GLU A 37 -13.13 8.47 3.38
CA GLU A 37 -13.65 7.11 3.23
C GLU A 37 -12.68 6.15 2.58
N TRP A 38 -11.82 6.63 1.67
CA TRP A 38 -10.86 5.74 1.00
C TRP A 38 -9.70 6.53 0.40
N ALA A 39 -8.62 5.82 0.16
CA ALA A 39 -7.43 6.36 -0.50
C ALA A 39 -6.87 5.32 -1.46
N VAL A 40 -6.15 5.77 -2.49
CA VAL A 40 -5.52 4.90 -3.48
C VAL A 40 -4.06 5.29 -3.62
N VAL A 41 -3.19 4.29 -3.53
CA VAL A 41 -1.74 4.45 -3.66
C VAL A 41 -1.25 3.52 -4.76
N GLU A 42 -0.50 4.06 -5.71
CA GLU A 42 0.24 3.23 -6.65
C GLU A 42 1.65 3.05 -6.11
N ASN A 43 2.09 1.81 -6.03
CA ASN A 43 3.38 1.48 -5.43
C ASN A 43 4.20 0.65 -6.41
N ARG A 44 5.41 1.09 -6.69
CA ARG A 44 6.38 0.33 -7.46
C ARG A 44 7.46 -0.12 -6.51
N VAL A 45 7.56 -1.43 -6.30
CA VAL A 45 8.43 -2.01 -5.28
C VAL A 45 9.45 -2.93 -5.95
N ARG A 46 10.71 -2.63 -5.76
CA ARG A 46 11.79 -3.50 -6.21
C ARG A 46 12.05 -4.58 -5.18
N ALA A 47 12.47 -5.75 -5.65
CA ALA A 47 12.85 -6.84 -4.76
C ALA A 47 13.92 -6.35 -3.77
N GLY A 48 13.70 -6.59 -2.49
CA GLY A 48 14.55 -6.12 -1.41
C GLY A 48 14.03 -4.88 -0.69
N ASP A 49 13.09 -4.16 -1.30
CA ASP A 49 12.51 -2.96 -0.70
C ASP A 49 11.11 -3.21 -0.09
N GLU A 50 10.68 -4.45 -0.01
CA GLU A 50 9.37 -4.79 0.54
C GLU A 50 9.24 -4.28 1.97
N PRO A 51 8.07 -3.76 2.34
CA PRO A 51 7.85 -3.36 3.72
C PRO A 51 7.85 -4.57 4.65
N PRO A 52 8.10 -4.35 5.95
CA PRO A 52 7.96 -5.44 6.92
C PRO A 52 6.50 -5.91 6.97
N ILE A 53 6.29 -7.12 7.49
CA ILE A 53 4.94 -7.60 7.79
C ILE A 53 4.32 -6.61 8.78
N HIS A 54 3.08 -6.21 8.52
CA HIS A 54 2.41 -5.19 9.31
C HIS A 54 0.93 -5.49 9.42
N THR A 55 0.29 -4.86 10.40
CA THR A 55 -1.13 -4.99 10.64
C THR A 55 -1.75 -3.61 10.59
N HIS A 56 -2.78 -3.46 9.74
CA HIS A 56 -3.62 -2.27 9.73
C HIS A 56 -4.73 -2.50 10.76
N THR A 57 -4.78 -1.69 11.81
CA THR A 57 -5.82 -1.83 12.83
C THR A 57 -7.08 -1.05 12.49
N ARG A 58 -7.06 -0.23 11.46
CA ARG A 58 -8.16 0.66 11.09
C ARG A 58 -8.76 0.39 9.73
N GLU A 59 -7.93 0.00 8.75
CA GLU A 59 -8.38 -0.10 7.38
C GLU A 59 -8.35 -1.51 6.84
N ASP A 60 -9.30 -1.79 5.93
CA ASP A 60 -9.15 -2.89 4.98
C ASP A 60 -8.32 -2.38 3.81
N GLU A 61 -7.54 -3.26 3.21
CA GLU A 61 -6.71 -2.94 2.06
C GLU A 61 -7.05 -3.86 0.91
N THR A 62 -7.13 -3.31 -0.30
CA THR A 62 -7.17 -4.13 -1.51
C THR A 62 -5.95 -3.86 -2.35
N VAL A 63 -5.48 -4.87 -3.06
CA VAL A 63 -4.29 -4.80 -3.89
C VAL A 63 -4.60 -5.36 -5.27
N TYR A 64 -4.37 -4.56 -6.31
CA TYR A 64 -4.42 -4.99 -7.69
C TYR A 64 -2.99 -5.01 -8.24
N VAL A 65 -2.55 -6.12 -8.79
CA VAL A 65 -1.22 -6.21 -9.38
C VAL A 65 -1.29 -5.73 -10.83
N LEU A 66 -0.61 -4.61 -11.11
CA LEU A 66 -0.58 -4.02 -12.45
C LEU A 66 0.48 -4.68 -13.32
N GLU A 67 1.67 -4.89 -12.78
CA GLU A 67 2.79 -5.52 -13.49
C GLU A 67 3.61 -6.32 -12.50
N GLY A 68 4.17 -7.45 -12.95
CA GLY A 68 4.96 -8.32 -12.10
C GLY A 68 4.12 -9.29 -11.30
N ALA A 69 4.65 -9.79 -10.21
CA ALA A 69 3.97 -10.74 -9.35
C ALA A 69 4.55 -10.69 -7.94
N ILE A 70 3.77 -11.12 -6.97
CA ILE A 70 4.19 -11.20 -5.58
C ILE A 70 3.77 -12.54 -4.98
N THR A 71 4.46 -12.92 -3.90
CA THR A 71 3.95 -13.88 -2.93
C THR A 71 3.40 -13.07 -1.78
N ALA A 72 2.10 -13.18 -1.52
CA ALA A 72 1.44 -12.46 -0.43
C ALA A 72 1.35 -13.36 0.80
N TYR A 73 1.67 -12.80 1.95
CA TYR A 73 1.54 -13.45 3.25
C TYR A 73 0.40 -12.77 4.01
N VAL A 74 -0.63 -13.51 4.35
CA VAL A 74 -1.82 -12.96 5.03
C VAL A 74 -2.16 -13.89 6.19
N GLY A 75 -1.89 -13.46 7.42
CA GLY A 75 -1.99 -14.33 8.58
C GLY A 75 -1.05 -15.52 8.42
N ASP A 76 -1.58 -16.72 8.49
CA ASP A 76 -0.82 -17.96 8.26
C ASP A 76 -0.98 -18.50 6.84
N GLN A 77 -1.63 -17.74 5.95
CA GLN A 77 -1.84 -18.13 4.56
C GLN A 77 -0.82 -17.49 3.64
N GLN A 78 -0.63 -18.09 2.49
CA GLN A 78 0.32 -17.63 1.47
C GLN A 78 -0.34 -17.78 0.11
N PHE A 79 -0.25 -16.73 -0.70
CA PHE A 79 -0.84 -16.72 -2.04
C PHE A 79 0.16 -16.23 -3.07
N GLU A 80 0.11 -16.84 -4.25
CA GLU A 80 0.78 -16.28 -5.43
C GLU A 80 -0.19 -15.33 -6.13
N VAL A 81 0.24 -14.08 -6.34
CA VAL A 81 -0.60 -13.04 -6.93
C VAL A 81 0.11 -12.47 -8.13
N GLU A 82 -0.39 -12.79 -9.32
CA GLU A 82 0.20 -12.35 -10.57
C GLU A 82 -0.53 -11.13 -11.15
N ALA A 83 0.05 -10.52 -12.17
CA ALA A 83 -0.55 -9.37 -12.84
C ALA A 83 -1.98 -9.66 -13.27
N GLY A 84 -2.89 -8.72 -13.01
CA GLY A 84 -4.32 -8.89 -13.26
C GLY A 84 -5.10 -9.47 -12.10
N SER A 85 -4.43 -9.89 -11.03
CA SER A 85 -5.10 -10.44 -9.84
C SER A 85 -5.44 -9.33 -8.85
N TYR A 86 -6.51 -9.55 -8.11
CA TYR A 86 -7.02 -8.63 -7.11
C TYR A 86 -7.13 -9.36 -5.77
N ALA A 87 -6.52 -8.81 -4.73
CA ALA A 87 -6.55 -9.40 -3.39
C ALA A 87 -7.18 -8.43 -2.39
N ALA A 88 -7.95 -8.96 -1.45
CA ALA A 88 -8.51 -8.18 -0.36
C ALA A 88 -7.89 -8.65 0.96
N LEU A 89 -7.39 -7.70 1.73
CA LEU A 89 -6.64 -7.96 2.96
C LEU A 89 -7.42 -7.32 4.11
N PRO A 90 -8.01 -8.14 5.00
CA PRO A 90 -8.83 -7.59 6.09
C PRO A 90 -7.99 -6.87 7.13
N ASN A 91 -8.60 -5.88 7.81
CA ASN A 91 -7.93 -5.25 8.93
C ASN A 91 -7.67 -6.24 10.07
N ASN A 92 -6.74 -5.89 10.92
CA ASN A 92 -6.33 -6.70 12.09
C ASN A 92 -5.71 -8.05 11.76
N VAL A 93 -5.37 -8.30 10.49
CA VAL A 93 -4.66 -9.52 10.08
C VAL A 93 -3.28 -9.11 9.57
N PRO A 94 -2.19 -9.64 10.15
CA PRO A 94 -0.84 -9.32 9.68
C PRO A 94 -0.65 -9.73 8.22
N HIS A 95 -0.05 -8.86 7.42
CA HIS A 95 0.24 -9.18 6.02
C HIS A 95 1.52 -8.54 5.54
N GLY A 96 2.01 -9.06 4.45
CA GLY A 96 3.17 -8.55 3.73
C GLY A 96 3.32 -9.30 2.42
N PHE A 97 4.37 -9.00 1.69
CA PHE A 97 4.62 -9.68 0.42
C PHE A 97 6.12 -9.71 0.10
N ALA A 98 6.45 -10.66 -0.78
CA ALA A 98 7.76 -10.72 -1.41
C ALA A 98 7.58 -10.53 -2.91
N VAL A 99 8.43 -9.69 -3.52
CA VAL A 99 8.40 -9.45 -4.96
C VAL A 99 8.97 -10.68 -5.67
N ARG A 100 8.27 -11.12 -6.71
CA ARG A 100 8.74 -12.18 -7.60
C ARG A 100 9.40 -11.52 -8.81
N GLY A 101 10.66 -11.83 -9.05
CA GLY A 101 11.43 -11.13 -10.08
C GLY A 101 12.05 -9.85 -9.54
N GLU A 102 12.19 -8.86 -10.39
CA GLU A 102 12.92 -7.64 -10.04
C GLU A 102 12.03 -6.54 -9.43
N GLU A 103 10.78 -6.46 -9.86
CA GLU A 103 9.94 -5.33 -9.53
C GLU A 103 8.46 -5.71 -9.69
N VAL A 104 7.61 -5.08 -8.88
CA VAL A 104 6.16 -5.19 -9.00
C VAL A 104 5.55 -3.80 -9.00
N ARG A 105 4.45 -3.60 -9.76
CA ARG A 105 3.61 -2.42 -9.64
C ARG A 105 2.25 -2.82 -9.08
N LEU A 106 1.88 -2.18 -7.99
CA LEU A 106 0.66 -2.45 -7.24
C LEU A 106 -0.22 -1.22 -7.20
N LEU A 107 -1.53 -1.42 -7.25
CA LEU A 107 -2.51 -0.40 -6.94
C LEU A 107 -3.20 -0.82 -5.65
N GLN A 108 -3.05 -0.02 -4.60
CA GLN A 108 -3.56 -0.32 -3.27
C GLN A 108 -4.68 0.64 -2.93
N THR A 109 -5.81 0.11 -2.46
CA THR A 109 -6.93 0.91 -1.98
C THR A 109 -7.11 0.66 -0.50
N LEU A 110 -7.31 1.72 0.27
CA LEU A 110 -7.37 1.70 1.73
C LEU A 110 -8.72 2.27 2.18
N HIS A 111 -9.46 1.54 3.00
CA HIS A 111 -10.77 1.89 3.53
C HIS A 111 -10.77 1.74 5.05
N PRO A 112 -10.93 2.80 5.86
CA PRO A 112 -11.01 4.21 5.49
C PRO A 112 -9.65 4.78 5.09
N ALA A 113 -9.65 6.03 4.63
CA ALA A 113 -8.42 6.76 4.33
C ALA A 113 -7.70 7.19 5.61
N GLY A 114 -6.47 7.63 5.43
CA GLY A 114 -5.61 8.16 6.49
C GLY A 114 -4.20 7.64 6.39
N VAL A 115 -4.04 6.34 6.24
CA VAL A 115 -2.73 5.67 6.23
C VAL A 115 -1.91 5.96 4.96
N GLU A 116 -2.50 6.53 3.93
CA GLU A 116 -1.77 6.92 2.72
C GLU A 116 -0.61 7.87 3.04
N TYR A 117 -0.73 8.64 4.10
CA TYR A 117 0.32 9.56 4.54
C TYR A 117 1.46 8.88 5.29
N PHE A 118 1.31 7.62 5.65
CA PHE A 118 2.44 6.82 6.08
C PHE A 118 3.30 6.39 4.88
N PHE A 119 2.65 6.05 3.76
CA PHE A 119 3.36 5.69 2.52
C PHE A 119 4.08 6.91 1.93
N VAL A 120 3.42 8.07 1.93
CA VAL A 120 4.00 9.32 1.42
C VAL A 120 3.80 10.41 2.48
N PRO A 121 4.74 10.53 3.45
CA PRO A 121 4.59 11.46 4.55
C PRO A 121 4.50 12.92 4.13
N ARG A 122 3.68 13.69 4.83
CA ARG A 122 3.57 15.13 4.64
C ARG A 122 4.68 15.86 5.40
N ASP A 123 5.04 15.31 6.56
CA ASP A 123 6.13 15.80 7.41
C ASP A 123 6.62 14.64 8.29
N GLU A 124 7.58 14.94 9.20
CA GLU A 124 8.17 13.89 10.04
C GLU A 124 7.16 13.19 10.96
N SER A 125 6.07 13.86 11.33
CA SER A 125 5.08 13.24 12.21
C SER A 125 4.39 12.06 11.55
N ASP A 126 4.36 12.01 10.23
CA ASP A 126 3.75 10.92 9.48
C ASP A 126 4.65 9.67 9.37
N SER A 127 5.88 9.73 9.90
CA SER A 127 6.75 8.55 9.89
C SER A 127 6.52 7.62 11.08
N ASP A 128 5.67 7.99 12.02
CA ASP A 128 5.34 7.16 13.17
C ASP A 128 4.17 6.22 12.80
N PRO A 129 4.40 4.91 12.70
CA PRO A 129 3.32 3.98 12.36
C PRO A 129 2.17 4.00 13.37
N ALA A 130 2.44 4.26 14.64
CA ALA A 130 1.39 4.31 15.66
C ALA A 130 0.35 5.39 15.40
N LYS A 131 0.75 6.48 14.74
CA LYS A 131 -0.17 7.56 14.36
C LYS A 131 -1.31 7.05 13.48
N PHE A 132 -1.04 6.04 12.66
CA PHE A 132 -1.99 5.47 11.71
C PHE A 132 -2.56 4.14 12.15
N GLY A 133 -2.30 3.73 13.38
CA GLY A 133 -2.76 2.44 13.88
C GLY A 133 -2.06 1.25 13.24
N LEU A 134 -0.87 1.45 12.69
CA LEU A 134 -0.06 0.40 12.11
C LEU A 134 0.81 -0.28 13.17
N ILE A 135 0.87 -1.60 13.10
CA ILE A 135 1.77 -2.40 13.91
C ILE A 135 2.76 -3.06 12.95
N LEU A 136 4.04 -2.71 13.07
CA LEU A 136 5.08 -3.29 12.22
C LEU A 136 5.69 -4.50 12.91
N GLN A 137 5.97 -5.54 12.14
CA GLN A 137 6.63 -6.76 12.59
C GLN A 137 7.95 -6.94 11.85
N GLU A 138 8.52 -8.13 11.91
CA GLU A 138 9.72 -8.43 11.16
C GLU A 138 9.44 -8.47 9.66
N ARG A 139 10.51 -8.36 8.85
CA ARG A 139 10.37 -8.44 7.40
C ARG A 139 9.73 -9.77 7.00
N ALA A 140 9.01 -9.71 5.88
CA ALA A 140 8.48 -10.92 5.27
C ALA A 140 9.62 -11.90 4.97
N PRO A 141 9.36 -13.21 5.04
CA PRO A 141 10.37 -14.19 4.67
C PRO A 141 10.89 -13.96 3.25
N THR A 142 12.20 -14.08 3.08
CA THR A 142 12.80 -14.01 1.75
C THR A 142 12.54 -15.34 1.02
N MET A 143 12.23 -15.22 -0.26
CA MET A 143 11.99 -16.39 -1.09
C MET A 143 13.31 -16.99 -1.57
#